data_ee208c37bf8fcdb9d6faa5c8ba14aff5
#
_entry.id   ee208c37bf8fcdb9d6faa5c8ba14aff5
#
_cell.length_a   1.000
_cell.length_b   1.000
_cell.length_c   1.000
_cell.angle_alpha   90.00
_cell.angle_beta   90.00
_cell.angle_gamma   90.00
#
_symmetry.space_group_name_H-M   'P 1'
#
loop_
_entity.id
_entity.type
_entity.pdbx_description
1 polymer ?
#
loop_
_entity_poly.entity_id
_entity_poly.type
_entity_poly.pdbx_seq_one_letter_code
_entity_poly.pdbx_strand_id
1 'polypeptide(L)'
;RPCIDLHSGKVKQIVGGTLRDDGNEAAENFVSELTAAHYAEMYARDGLVGGHVIMLGPGNLEAAREALRAYPGGLQVGGGITAANAAEWLAAGASHVIVTSSVFEGGELSEAKLDALVAAVGGKQKLVLDLSCRKKDGRYYVVTDRWQTFTSLVVDGPTQGRKRVIQRLFNVGVLE
;
A
#
# COMPACT_ATOMS: atom_id res chain seq x y z
N ARG A 1 4.95 -13.01 -1.44
CA ARG A 1 3.75 -12.86 -0.60
C ARG A 1 2.51 -12.80 -1.49
N PRO A 2 1.38 -13.42 -1.11
CA PRO A 2 0.16 -13.36 -1.90
C PRO A 2 -0.50 -11.99 -1.81
N CYS A 3 -1.28 -11.62 -2.83
CA CYS A 3 -2.01 -10.36 -2.91
C CYS A 3 -3.49 -10.59 -3.17
N ILE A 4 -4.34 -9.79 -2.55
CA ILE A 4 -5.77 -9.66 -2.82
C ILE A 4 -5.99 -8.21 -3.27
N ASP A 5 -6.05 -8.00 -4.57
CA ASP A 5 -6.35 -6.68 -5.14
C ASP A 5 -7.86 -6.50 -5.24
N LEU A 6 -8.35 -5.40 -4.66
CA LEU A 6 -9.76 -5.06 -4.60
C LEU A 6 -10.06 -3.86 -5.49
N HIS A 7 -11.01 -4.02 -6.40
CA HIS A 7 -11.53 -2.93 -7.21
C HIS A 7 -13.05 -3.05 -7.33
N SER A 8 -13.77 -1.98 -6.98
CA SER A 8 -15.25 -1.94 -6.97
C SER A 8 -15.87 -3.11 -6.18
N GLY A 9 -15.29 -3.43 -5.01
CA GLY A 9 -15.76 -4.47 -4.09
C GLY A 9 -15.45 -5.92 -4.49
N LYS A 10 -14.77 -6.15 -5.61
CA LYS A 10 -14.42 -7.49 -6.11
C LYS A 10 -12.91 -7.70 -6.09
N VAL A 11 -12.49 -8.97 -5.99
CA VAL A 11 -11.10 -9.36 -6.19
C VAL A 11 -10.82 -9.35 -7.69
N LYS A 12 -9.82 -8.57 -8.11
CA LYS A 12 -9.48 -8.38 -9.52
C LYS A 12 -7.97 -8.34 -9.73
N GLN A 13 -7.51 -8.78 -10.89
CA GLN A 13 -6.19 -8.45 -11.39
C GLN A 13 -6.31 -7.38 -12.47
N ILE A 14 -5.74 -6.21 -12.21
CA ILE A 14 -5.78 -5.04 -13.08
C ILE A 14 -4.43 -4.85 -13.75
N VAL A 15 -4.44 -4.41 -15.02
CA VAL A 15 -3.23 -3.97 -15.71
C VAL A 15 -2.77 -2.65 -15.10
N GLY A 16 -1.65 -2.65 -14.41
CA GLY A 16 -1.06 -1.45 -13.79
C GLY A 16 -0.87 -0.33 -14.82
N GLY A 17 -1.16 0.90 -14.43
CA GLY A 17 -1.10 2.07 -15.30
C GLY A 17 -2.37 2.33 -16.14
N THR A 18 -3.35 1.43 -16.13
CA THR A 18 -4.67 1.68 -16.75
C THR A 18 -5.71 2.18 -15.76
N LEU A 19 -5.42 2.14 -14.46
CA LEU A 19 -6.28 2.65 -13.40
C LEU A 19 -6.37 4.18 -13.49
N ARG A 20 -7.58 4.72 -13.70
CA ARG A 20 -7.86 6.16 -13.83
C ARG A 20 -9.00 6.57 -12.91
N ASP A 21 -9.02 7.87 -12.54
CA ASP A 21 -10.10 8.46 -11.71
C ASP A 21 -11.28 8.97 -12.56
N ASP A 22 -11.16 8.97 -13.87
CA ASP A 22 -12.14 9.55 -14.82
C ASP A 22 -13.34 8.64 -15.12
N GLY A 23 -13.50 7.54 -14.38
CA GLY A 23 -14.59 6.58 -14.56
C GLY A 23 -14.41 5.60 -15.72
N ASN A 24 -13.29 5.69 -16.46
CA ASN A 24 -12.94 4.65 -17.43
C ASN A 24 -12.51 3.40 -16.68
N GLU A 25 -13.04 2.26 -17.08
CA GLU A 25 -12.71 0.97 -16.48
C GLU A 25 -11.22 0.65 -16.70
N ALA A 26 -10.53 0.32 -15.62
CA ALA A 26 -9.17 -0.21 -15.73
C ALA A 26 -9.19 -1.50 -16.56
N ALA A 27 -8.17 -1.71 -17.38
CA ALA A 27 -8.06 -2.97 -18.12
C ALA A 27 -7.88 -4.12 -17.13
N GLU A 28 -8.82 -5.06 -17.14
CA GLU A 28 -8.89 -6.19 -16.22
C GLU A 28 -8.35 -7.44 -16.90
N ASN A 29 -7.39 -8.12 -16.27
CA ASN A 29 -6.94 -9.45 -16.72
C ASN A 29 -7.82 -10.56 -16.14
N PHE A 30 -8.36 -10.33 -14.95
CA PHE A 30 -9.13 -11.33 -14.22
C PHE A 30 -10.09 -10.65 -13.23
N VAL A 31 -11.30 -11.16 -13.15
CA VAL A 31 -12.29 -10.81 -12.11
C VAL A 31 -12.73 -12.09 -11.42
N SER A 32 -12.58 -12.15 -10.13
CA SER A 32 -12.96 -13.33 -9.35
C SER A 32 -14.46 -13.34 -9.05
N GLU A 33 -15.05 -14.51 -9.12
CA GLU A 33 -16.39 -14.80 -8.57
C GLU A 33 -16.34 -15.09 -7.06
N LEU A 34 -15.15 -15.35 -6.50
CA LEU A 34 -14.93 -15.64 -5.09
C LEU A 34 -14.67 -14.34 -4.32
N THR A 35 -15.06 -14.31 -3.05
CA THR A 35 -14.91 -13.14 -2.17
C THR A 35 -13.46 -12.96 -1.70
N ALA A 36 -13.15 -11.76 -1.19
CA ALA A 36 -11.87 -11.50 -0.54
C ALA A 36 -11.65 -12.38 0.69
N ALA A 37 -12.72 -12.67 1.45
CA ALA A 37 -12.68 -13.58 2.58
C ALA A 37 -12.25 -14.99 2.17
N HIS A 38 -12.76 -15.52 1.05
CA HIS A 38 -12.37 -16.84 0.54
C HIS A 38 -10.84 -16.95 0.32
N TYR A 39 -10.23 -15.94 -0.32
CA TYR A 39 -8.78 -15.92 -0.53
C TYR A 39 -8.02 -15.79 0.79
N ALA A 40 -8.50 -14.97 1.71
CA ALA A 40 -7.91 -14.82 3.04
C ALA A 40 -7.93 -16.13 3.84
N GLU A 41 -9.05 -16.87 3.81
CA GLU A 41 -9.17 -18.19 4.43
C GLU A 41 -8.22 -19.22 3.79
N MET A 42 -8.08 -19.19 2.46
CA MET A 42 -7.12 -20.03 1.75
C MET A 42 -5.69 -19.74 2.20
N TYR A 43 -5.31 -18.45 2.31
CA TYR A 43 -3.98 -18.05 2.78
C TYR A 43 -3.76 -18.42 4.26
N ALA A 44 -4.79 -18.30 5.11
CA ALA A 44 -4.73 -18.73 6.50
C ALA A 44 -4.48 -20.22 6.62
N ARG A 45 -5.25 -21.03 5.88
CA ARG A 45 -5.11 -22.50 5.84
C ARG A 45 -3.71 -22.92 5.39
N ASP A 46 -3.15 -22.24 4.41
CA ASP A 46 -1.85 -22.56 3.82
C ASP A 46 -0.69 -21.89 4.58
N GLY A 47 -0.96 -21.17 5.69
CA GLY A 47 0.03 -20.53 6.55
C GLY A 47 0.77 -19.34 5.89
N LEU A 48 0.17 -18.69 4.89
CA LEU A 48 0.79 -17.62 4.12
C LEU A 48 0.63 -16.27 4.82
N VAL A 49 1.52 -15.97 5.76
CA VAL A 49 1.52 -14.72 6.54
C VAL A 49 2.12 -13.57 5.75
N GLY A 50 1.63 -12.35 5.98
CA GLY A 50 2.14 -11.12 5.40
C GLY A 50 1.68 -10.88 3.97
N GLY A 51 0.62 -11.56 3.53
CA GLY A 51 -0.06 -11.23 2.29
C GLY A 51 -0.67 -9.83 2.31
N HIS A 52 -0.97 -9.27 1.14
CA HIS A 52 -1.48 -7.91 0.98
C HIS A 52 -2.97 -7.91 0.63
N VAL A 53 -3.74 -7.00 1.20
CA VAL A 53 -5.07 -6.60 0.74
C VAL A 53 -4.95 -5.16 0.26
N ILE A 54 -5.07 -4.93 -1.04
CA ILE A 54 -4.90 -3.61 -1.65
C ILE A 54 -6.22 -3.09 -2.20
N MET A 55 -6.67 -1.97 -1.69
CA MET A 55 -7.87 -1.28 -2.13
C MET A 55 -7.55 -0.32 -3.28
N LEU A 56 -7.91 -0.70 -4.49
CA LEU A 56 -7.71 0.09 -5.70
C LEU A 56 -8.94 0.95 -5.98
N GLY A 57 -8.95 2.17 -5.47
CA GLY A 57 -10.05 3.11 -5.61
C GLY A 57 -11.17 2.92 -4.56
N PRO A 58 -12.33 3.57 -4.74
CA PRO A 58 -13.45 3.53 -3.80
C PRO A 58 -14.23 2.20 -3.85
N GLY A 59 -15.11 1.99 -2.87
CA GLY A 59 -16.04 0.84 -2.85
C GLY A 59 -15.46 -0.47 -2.32
N ASN A 60 -14.25 -0.47 -1.72
CA ASN A 60 -13.54 -1.69 -1.32
C ASN A 60 -13.51 -1.94 0.20
N LEU A 61 -14.02 -0.99 1.01
CA LEU A 61 -13.85 -1.02 2.46
C LEU A 61 -14.40 -2.31 3.10
N GLU A 62 -15.61 -2.73 2.69
CA GLU A 62 -16.22 -3.92 3.29
C GLU A 62 -15.51 -5.21 2.88
N ALA A 63 -15.18 -5.36 1.59
CA ALA A 63 -14.43 -6.52 1.11
C ALA A 63 -13.05 -6.65 1.79
N ALA A 64 -12.35 -5.52 2.04
CA ALA A 64 -11.10 -5.51 2.79
C ALA A 64 -11.32 -5.94 4.26
N ARG A 65 -12.38 -5.44 4.92
CA ARG A 65 -12.71 -5.83 6.30
C ARG A 65 -13.07 -7.31 6.39
N GLU A 66 -13.79 -7.85 5.41
CA GLU A 66 -14.11 -9.29 5.33
C GLU A 66 -12.82 -10.14 5.24
N ALA A 67 -11.87 -9.76 4.38
CA ALA A 67 -10.60 -10.46 4.28
C ALA A 67 -9.80 -10.43 5.60
N LEU A 68 -9.75 -9.26 6.26
CA LEU A 68 -9.04 -9.12 7.54
C LEU A 68 -9.71 -9.92 8.67
N ARG A 69 -11.06 -9.99 8.69
CA ARG A 69 -11.79 -10.84 9.65
C ARG A 69 -11.57 -12.33 9.41
N ALA A 70 -11.42 -12.73 8.15
CA ALA A 70 -11.18 -14.14 7.77
C ALA A 70 -9.76 -14.61 8.11
N TYR A 71 -8.78 -13.69 8.14
CA TYR A 71 -7.39 -14.00 8.53
C TYR A 71 -6.80 -12.91 9.44
N PRO A 72 -7.26 -12.81 10.72
CA PRO A 72 -6.80 -11.79 11.65
C PRO A 72 -5.29 -11.88 11.91
N GLY A 73 -4.58 -10.75 11.75
CA GLY A 73 -3.14 -10.65 11.96
C GLY A 73 -2.29 -11.30 10.86
N GLY A 74 -2.88 -11.96 9.86
CA GLY A 74 -2.15 -12.60 8.77
C GLY A 74 -1.89 -11.70 7.56
N LEU A 75 -2.70 -10.66 7.39
CA LEU A 75 -2.69 -9.82 6.19
C LEU A 75 -2.32 -8.37 6.51
N GLN A 76 -1.62 -7.74 5.59
CA GLN A 76 -1.37 -6.30 5.55
C GLN A 76 -2.48 -5.63 4.73
N VAL A 77 -2.78 -4.36 4.96
CA VAL A 77 -3.79 -3.63 4.20
C VAL A 77 -3.25 -2.31 3.65
N GLY A 78 -3.56 -2.01 2.39
CA GLY A 78 -3.16 -0.78 1.70
C GLY A 78 -4.26 -0.22 0.81
N GLY A 79 -4.00 0.97 0.27
CA GLY A 79 -4.94 1.72 -0.56
C GLY A 79 -5.75 2.73 0.24
N GLY A 80 -5.41 4.02 0.09
CA GLY A 80 -6.08 5.11 0.79
C GLY A 80 -5.80 5.18 2.30
N ILE A 81 -4.71 4.60 2.77
CA ILE A 81 -4.33 4.65 4.19
C ILE A 81 -3.69 6.00 4.52
N THR A 82 -4.14 6.58 5.62
CA THR A 82 -3.68 7.86 6.18
C THR A 82 -3.55 7.76 7.71
N ALA A 83 -2.96 8.76 8.35
CA ALA A 83 -2.90 8.81 9.82
C ALA A 83 -4.29 8.79 10.48
N ALA A 84 -5.32 9.31 9.80
CA ALA A 84 -6.67 9.37 10.34
C ALA A 84 -7.37 8.00 10.40
N ASN A 85 -7.04 7.06 9.50
CA ASN A 85 -7.73 5.76 9.43
C ASN A 85 -6.84 4.55 9.72
N ALA A 86 -5.53 4.72 9.85
CA ALA A 86 -4.58 3.62 10.01
C ALA A 86 -4.86 2.75 11.25
N ALA A 87 -5.20 3.38 12.39
CA ALA A 87 -5.52 2.67 13.64
C ALA A 87 -6.78 1.79 13.50
N GLU A 88 -7.79 2.24 12.74
CA GLU A 88 -9.02 1.47 12.50
C GLU A 88 -8.74 0.18 11.73
N TRP A 89 -7.83 0.24 10.75
CA TRP A 89 -7.45 -0.94 9.97
C TRP A 89 -6.69 -1.96 10.80
N LEU A 90 -5.81 -1.52 11.69
CA LEU A 90 -5.14 -2.40 12.65
C LEU A 90 -6.16 -3.05 13.61
N ALA A 91 -7.12 -2.26 14.11
CA ALA A 91 -8.22 -2.77 14.96
C ALA A 91 -9.15 -3.73 14.20
N ALA A 92 -9.30 -3.58 12.88
CA ALA A 92 -10.07 -4.48 12.02
C ALA A 92 -9.36 -5.82 11.75
N GLY A 93 -8.12 -6.01 12.23
CA GLY A 93 -7.38 -7.26 12.10
C GLY A 93 -6.18 -7.23 11.15
N ALA A 94 -5.82 -6.08 10.58
CA ALA A 94 -4.60 -5.99 9.79
C ALA A 94 -3.35 -6.19 10.65
N SER A 95 -2.38 -6.95 10.13
CA SER A 95 -1.05 -7.08 10.76
C SER A 95 -0.25 -5.78 10.67
N HIS A 96 -0.33 -5.13 9.51
CA HIS A 96 0.35 -3.86 9.18
C HIS A 96 -0.54 -3.04 8.25
N VAL A 97 -0.27 -1.74 8.20
CA VAL A 97 -0.83 -0.86 7.17
C VAL A 97 0.24 -0.49 6.16
N ILE A 98 -0.14 -0.48 4.88
CA ILE A 98 0.73 -0.13 3.75
C ILE A 98 0.36 1.27 3.29
N VAL A 99 1.34 2.16 3.21
CA VAL A 99 1.17 3.53 2.72
C VAL A 99 2.12 3.82 1.56
N THR A 100 1.65 4.61 0.62
CA THR A 100 2.40 5.08 -0.55
C THR A 100 2.41 6.60 -0.59
N SER A 101 1.44 7.22 -1.23
CA SER A 101 1.39 8.66 -1.49
C SER A 101 1.13 9.51 -0.25
N SER A 102 0.52 8.98 0.81
CA SER A 102 0.09 9.75 1.98
C SER A 102 1.22 10.38 2.80
N VAL A 103 2.47 9.93 2.62
CA VAL A 103 3.66 10.51 3.24
C VAL A 103 4.33 11.58 2.39
N PHE A 104 3.82 11.83 1.18
CA PHE A 104 4.36 12.85 0.29
C PHE A 104 3.46 14.09 0.24
N GLU A 105 4.06 15.23 -0.07
CA GLU A 105 3.39 16.51 -0.28
C GLU A 105 4.16 17.33 -1.32
N GLY A 106 3.49 17.74 -2.39
CA GLY A 106 4.15 18.46 -3.48
C GLY A 106 5.33 17.70 -4.14
N GLY A 107 5.33 16.37 -4.10
CA GLY A 107 6.43 15.55 -4.61
C GLY A 107 7.61 15.40 -3.65
N GLU A 108 7.53 15.94 -2.43
CA GLU A 108 8.55 15.82 -1.39
C GLU A 108 8.06 14.92 -0.25
N LEU A 109 8.99 14.20 0.40
CA LEU A 109 8.67 13.44 1.62
C LEU A 109 8.36 14.42 2.76
N SER A 110 7.18 14.30 3.35
CA SER A 110 6.77 15.05 4.53
C SER A 110 7.09 14.26 5.80
N GLU A 111 8.11 14.69 6.54
CA GLU A 111 8.46 14.06 7.82
C GLU A 111 7.31 14.16 8.83
N ALA A 112 6.57 15.26 8.84
CA ALA A 112 5.43 15.45 9.73
C ALA A 112 4.31 14.44 9.46
N LYS A 113 3.99 14.15 8.18
CA LYS A 113 3.01 13.12 7.80
C LYS A 113 3.49 11.72 8.18
N LEU A 114 4.78 11.44 8.00
CA LEU A 114 5.39 10.18 8.38
C LEU A 114 5.34 9.96 9.90
N ASP A 115 5.73 10.97 10.68
CA ASP A 115 5.69 10.91 12.15
C ASP A 115 4.25 10.75 12.66
N ALA A 116 3.28 11.45 12.06
CA ALA A 116 1.86 11.30 12.38
C ALA A 116 1.35 9.88 12.12
N LEU A 117 1.75 9.26 11.01
CA LEU A 117 1.42 7.86 10.71
C LEU A 117 2.03 6.89 11.73
N VAL A 118 3.31 7.06 12.06
CA VAL A 118 4.00 6.23 13.07
C VAL A 118 3.30 6.32 14.41
N ALA A 119 2.89 7.53 14.82
CA ALA A 119 2.14 7.75 16.06
C ALA A 119 0.76 7.07 16.01
N ALA A 120 0.03 7.21 14.88
CA ALA A 120 -1.30 6.65 14.71
C ALA A 120 -1.32 5.11 14.77
N VAL A 121 -0.26 4.43 14.29
CA VAL A 121 -0.16 2.96 14.33
C VAL A 121 0.51 2.41 15.59
N GLY A 122 0.91 3.27 16.52
CA GLY A 122 1.56 2.86 17.77
C GLY A 122 3.01 2.40 17.62
N GLY A 123 3.67 2.78 16.50
CA GLY A 123 5.09 2.49 16.26
C GLY A 123 5.39 1.98 14.86
N LYS A 124 6.63 2.18 14.43
CA LYS A 124 7.10 1.88 13.07
C LYS A 124 6.91 0.43 12.62
N GLN A 125 6.89 -0.51 13.56
CA GLN A 125 6.80 -1.95 13.28
C GLN A 125 5.41 -2.39 12.72
N LYS A 126 4.45 -1.49 12.68
CA LYS A 126 3.12 -1.72 12.11
C LYS A 126 2.90 -1.00 10.76
N LEU A 127 3.95 -0.30 10.29
CA LEU A 127 3.90 0.51 9.08
C LEU A 127 4.78 -0.10 7.99
N VAL A 128 4.20 -0.30 6.82
CA VAL A 128 4.91 -0.65 5.59
C VAL A 128 4.87 0.54 4.65
N LEU A 129 6.04 0.92 4.13
CA LEU A 129 6.16 1.96 3.10
C LEU A 129 6.37 1.28 1.75
N ASP A 130 5.36 1.37 0.90
CA ASP A 130 5.43 0.90 -0.48
C ASP A 130 5.88 2.05 -1.38
N LEU A 131 7.08 1.94 -1.95
CA LEU A 131 7.69 2.97 -2.78
C LEU A 131 7.74 2.50 -4.24
N SER A 132 6.70 2.81 -4.98
CA SER A 132 6.69 2.61 -6.43
C SER A 132 7.74 3.49 -7.11
N CYS A 133 8.51 2.92 -8.03
CA CYS A 133 9.59 3.63 -8.70
C CYS A 133 9.47 3.58 -10.22
N ARG A 134 9.84 4.67 -10.89
CA ARG A 134 9.97 4.72 -12.36
C ARG A 134 11.33 5.26 -12.77
N LYS A 135 11.84 4.73 -13.89
CA LYS A 135 13.10 5.18 -14.48
C LYS A 135 12.88 6.44 -15.32
N LYS A 136 13.69 7.48 -15.07
CA LYS A 136 13.75 8.72 -15.85
C LYS A 136 15.20 9.16 -15.93
N ASP A 137 15.69 9.48 -17.11
CA ASP A 137 17.06 9.95 -17.36
C ASP A 137 18.13 9.05 -16.71
N GLY A 138 17.97 7.73 -16.84
CA GLY A 138 18.89 6.73 -16.32
C GLY A 138 18.80 6.45 -14.82
N ARG A 139 17.89 7.14 -14.07
CA ARG A 139 17.76 7.04 -12.61
C ARG A 139 16.36 6.59 -12.20
N TYR A 140 16.26 5.93 -11.02
CA TYR A 140 14.96 5.52 -10.46
C TYR A 140 14.48 6.56 -9.44
N TYR A 141 13.31 7.11 -9.70
CA TYR A 141 12.61 8.06 -8.84
C TYR A 141 11.39 7.39 -8.20
N VAL A 142 11.12 7.70 -6.94
CA VAL A 142 9.84 7.37 -6.33
C VAL A 142 8.75 8.15 -7.07
N VAL A 143 7.64 7.46 -7.35
CA VAL A 143 6.47 8.06 -7.99
C VAL A 143 5.25 7.89 -7.09
N THR A 144 4.37 8.88 -7.14
CA THR A 144 3.09 8.93 -6.42
C THR A 144 1.93 9.05 -7.40
N ASP A 145 0.72 9.21 -6.89
CA ASP A 145 -0.49 9.46 -7.68
C ASP A 145 -0.65 8.46 -8.83
N ARG A 146 -0.68 7.17 -8.48
CA ARG A 146 -0.81 6.07 -9.45
C ARG A 146 0.26 6.10 -10.53
N TRP A 147 1.51 6.28 -10.11
CA TRP A 147 2.71 6.33 -10.96
C TRP A 147 2.78 7.52 -11.92
N GLN A 148 1.96 8.56 -11.75
CA GLN A 148 1.90 9.72 -12.66
C GLN A 148 2.84 10.84 -12.22
N THR A 149 3.05 11.03 -10.91
CA THR A 149 3.84 12.13 -10.36
C THR A 149 5.22 11.66 -9.91
N PHE A 150 6.28 12.19 -10.52
CA PHE A 150 7.65 11.99 -10.07
C PHE A 150 7.92 12.83 -8.83
N THR A 151 8.46 12.21 -7.80
CA THR A 151 8.96 12.92 -6.62
C THR A 151 10.43 13.33 -6.81
N SER A 152 10.96 14.12 -5.89
CA SER A 152 12.40 14.41 -5.84
C SER A 152 13.24 13.24 -5.31
N LEU A 153 12.61 12.22 -4.73
CA LEU A 153 13.28 11.10 -4.10
C LEU A 153 13.80 10.10 -5.14
N VAL A 154 15.13 10.01 -5.23
CA VAL A 154 15.83 9.06 -6.10
C VAL A 154 16.32 7.87 -5.29
N VAL A 155 16.05 6.67 -5.78
CA VAL A 155 16.34 5.41 -5.07
C VAL A 155 17.76 4.91 -5.37
N ASP A 156 18.28 5.22 -6.57
CA ASP A 156 19.59 4.79 -7.03
C ASP A 156 20.62 5.93 -6.97
N GLY A 157 21.80 5.65 -6.41
CA GLY A 157 22.98 6.50 -6.51
C GLY A 157 23.51 7.11 -5.21
N PRO A 158 24.83 7.45 -5.20
CA PRO A 158 25.53 7.92 -4.03
C PRO A 158 25.36 9.43 -3.84
N THR A 159 24.47 9.85 -2.95
CA THR A 159 24.47 11.24 -2.49
C THR A 159 24.13 11.32 -1.00
N GLN A 160 24.97 12.02 -0.23
CA GLN A 160 24.90 12.09 1.24
C GLN A 160 23.55 12.56 1.80
N GLY A 161 22.83 13.44 1.10
CA GLY A 161 21.50 13.89 1.52
C GLY A 161 20.40 12.83 1.32
N ARG A 162 20.50 12.00 0.29
CA ARG A 162 19.54 10.96 -0.09
C ARG A 162 19.64 9.70 0.78
N LYS A 163 20.86 9.35 1.23
CA LYS A 163 21.06 8.29 2.22
C LYS A 163 20.25 8.54 3.50
N ARG A 164 20.10 9.80 3.91
CA ARG A 164 19.30 10.15 5.09
C ARG A 164 17.82 9.86 4.90
N VAL A 165 17.25 10.18 3.76
CA VAL A 165 15.80 10.00 3.49
C VAL A 165 15.49 8.51 3.39
N ILE A 166 16.22 7.76 2.56
CA ILE A 166 16.06 6.32 2.45
C ILE A 166 16.32 5.65 3.80
N GLN A 167 17.40 6.01 4.50
CA GLN A 167 17.71 5.47 5.83
C GLN A 167 16.61 5.78 6.84
N ARG A 168 15.99 6.97 6.78
CA ARG A 168 14.86 7.31 7.64
C ARG A 168 13.64 6.47 7.31
N LEU A 169 13.33 6.26 6.02
CA LEU A 169 12.26 5.38 5.58
C LEU A 169 12.48 3.95 6.08
N PHE A 170 13.68 3.38 5.92
CA PHE A 170 14.04 2.08 6.47
C PHE A 170 13.94 2.01 7.98
N ASN A 171 14.26 3.10 8.67
CA ASN A 171 14.17 3.15 10.14
C ASN A 171 12.75 3.32 10.66
N VAL A 172 11.81 3.74 9.80
CA VAL A 172 10.41 4.04 10.17
C VAL A 172 9.46 2.92 9.79
N GLY A 173 9.72 2.20 8.70
CA GLY A 173 8.85 1.13 8.25
C GLY A 173 9.61 -0.02 7.60
N VAL A 174 8.87 -1.06 7.23
CA VAL A 174 9.37 -2.15 6.39
C VAL A 174 9.22 -1.71 4.94
N LEU A 175 10.31 -1.67 4.17
CA LEU A 175 10.27 -1.48 2.72
C LEU A 175 10.13 -2.85 2.06
N GLU A 176 9.15 -3.00 1.20
CA GLU A 176 8.93 -4.16 0.35
C GLU A 176 9.10 -3.82 -1.13
#